data_82a62678ecfae52bc7ab8bfebb95b12e
#
_entry.id   82a62678ecfae52bc7ab8bfebb95b12e
#
_cell.length_a   1.000
_cell.length_b   1.000
_cell.length_c   1.000
_cell.angle_alpha   90.00
_cell.angle_beta   90.00
_cell.angle_gamma   90.00
#
_symmetry.space_group_name_H-M   'P 1'
#
loop_
_entity.id
_entity.type
_entity.pdbx_description
1 polymer ?
#
loop_
_entity_poly.entity_id
_entity_poly.type
_entity_poly.pdbx_seq_one_letter_code
_entity_poly.pdbx_strand_id
1 'polypeptide(L)'
;LSSSSAASDVYKRQDLEDNLMVCPSCNKHHRINPRQRFDIIFGKNNYEILTTPIPQDDPLKWNDSKPYTERLKAARKKTGMNCGIMVVKTNIKNINLTAIASDFNFIGGSIGAAEGEAFLYGIQNAIENQQPFVVFTSGGGMRMMESLISLSQMTRTTLAINELKKNNLPYIVVLTDPTAGGITA
;
A
#
# COMPACT_ATOMS: atom_id res chain seq x y z
N LEU A 1 17.44 -8.96 32.64
CA LEU A 1 16.37 -8.59 31.73
C LEU A 1 15.66 -7.38 32.32
N SER A 2 16.12 -6.17 31.98
CA SER A 2 15.53 -4.95 32.49
C SER A 2 14.16 -4.74 31.82
N SER A 3 13.12 -4.69 32.64
CA SER A 3 11.81 -4.15 32.22
C SER A 3 12.01 -2.70 31.81
N SER A 4 11.96 -2.40 30.51
CA SER A 4 11.93 -1.02 30.08
C SER A 4 10.61 -0.41 30.55
N SER A 5 10.68 0.70 31.25
CA SER A 5 9.47 1.41 31.72
C SER A 5 8.69 1.91 30.50
N ALA A 6 7.36 1.97 30.62
CA ALA A 6 6.49 2.49 29.56
C ALA A 6 6.93 3.90 29.08
N ALA A 7 7.52 4.70 29.94
CA ALA A 7 8.08 6.00 29.61
C ALA A 7 9.30 5.91 28.65
N SER A 8 10.20 4.93 28.84
CA SER A 8 11.34 4.75 27.93
C SER A 8 10.95 4.23 26.56
N ASP A 9 9.84 3.48 26.46
CA ASP A 9 9.33 3.01 25.18
C ASP A 9 8.62 4.13 24.39
N VAL A 10 7.97 5.07 25.08
CA VAL A 10 7.39 6.28 24.48
C VAL A 10 8.50 7.18 23.93
N TYR A 11 9.57 7.41 24.70
CA TYR A 11 10.74 8.20 24.26
C TYR A 11 11.38 7.61 23.00
N LYS A 12 11.65 6.32 23.00
CA LYS A 12 12.22 5.60 21.84
C LYS A 12 11.32 5.66 20.61
N ARG A 13 10.01 5.69 20.80
CA ARG A 13 9.04 5.84 19.69
C ARG A 13 9.10 7.23 19.09
N GLN A 14 9.17 8.26 19.92
CA GLN A 14 9.27 9.64 19.47
C GLN A 14 10.56 9.89 18.70
N ASP A 15 11.70 9.41 19.20
CA ASP A 15 12.99 9.49 18.52
C ASP A 15 12.97 8.82 17.12
N LEU A 16 12.24 7.70 16.98
CA LEU A 16 12.05 7.04 15.69
C LEU A 16 11.17 7.86 14.74
N GLU A 17 10.07 8.42 15.25
CA GLU A 17 9.17 9.26 14.44
C GLU A 17 9.88 10.53 13.96
N ASP A 18 10.63 11.19 14.84
CA ASP A 18 11.41 12.41 14.54
C ASP A 18 12.54 12.11 13.53
N ASN A 19 13.09 10.88 13.55
CA ASN A 19 14.11 10.43 12.60
C ASN A 19 13.53 9.60 11.44
N LEU A 20 12.30 9.90 11.01
CA LEU A 20 11.62 9.27 9.86
C LEU A 20 11.59 7.74 9.92
N MET A 21 11.43 7.17 11.11
CA MET A 21 11.41 5.74 11.38
C MET A 21 12.75 5.03 11.10
N VAL A 22 13.86 5.76 11.13
CA VAL A 22 15.22 5.22 11.11
C VAL A 22 15.79 5.24 12.52
N CYS A 23 16.34 4.13 12.99
CA CYS A 23 16.93 4.05 14.33
C CYS A 23 18.18 4.93 14.41
N PRO A 24 18.23 5.93 15.31
CA PRO A 24 19.38 6.82 15.43
C PRO A 24 20.66 6.12 15.91
N SER A 25 20.52 4.97 16.60
CA SER A 25 21.66 4.23 17.14
C SER A 25 22.31 3.27 16.15
N CYS A 26 21.54 2.63 15.26
CA CYS A 26 22.06 1.58 14.37
C CYS A 26 21.68 1.80 12.89
N ASN A 27 21.05 2.90 12.56
CA ASN A 27 20.55 3.24 11.22
C ASN A 27 19.61 2.22 10.58
N LYS A 28 18.98 1.34 11.40
CA LYS A 28 18.00 0.41 10.90
C LYS A 28 16.73 1.15 10.46
N HIS A 29 16.33 0.96 9.22
CA HIS A 29 15.06 1.44 8.70
C HIS A 29 13.92 0.54 9.17
N HIS A 30 12.92 1.10 9.82
CA HIS A 30 11.71 0.39 10.23
C HIS A 30 10.66 0.47 9.10
N ARG A 31 9.83 -0.58 9.00
CA ARG A 31 8.70 -0.58 8.07
C ARG A 31 7.69 0.48 8.49
N ILE A 32 7.19 1.22 7.52
CA ILE A 32 6.18 2.25 7.70
C ILE A 32 4.91 1.89 6.94
N ASN A 33 3.76 2.33 7.46
CA ASN A 33 2.49 2.17 6.79
C ASN A 33 2.29 3.23 5.68
N PRO A 34 1.27 3.08 4.80
CA PRO A 34 1.02 4.04 3.72
C PRO A 34 0.85 5.48 4.20
N ARG A 35 0.12 5.71 5.29
CA ARG A 35 -0.10 7.05 5.83
C ARG A 35 1.20 7.70 6.29
N GLN A 36 2.02 6.99 7.06
CA GLN A 36 3.33 7.48 7.46
C GLN A 36 4.22 7.80 6.26
N ARG A 37 4.18 6.97 5.22
CA ARG A 37 4.93 7.20 3.97
C ARG A 37 4.49 8.49 3.29
N PHE A 38 3.19 8.70 3.14
CA PHE A 38 2.67 9.90 2.52
C PHE A 38 2.92 11.15 3.37
N ASP A 39 2.81 11.05 4.70
CA ASP A 39 3.15 12.14 5.62
C ASP A 39 4.63 12.57 5.49
N ILE A 40 5.54 11.58 5.32
CA ILE A 40 6.98 11.84 5.14
C ILE A 40 7.27 12.51 3.79
N ILE A 41 6.65 12.02 2.71
CA ILE A 41 7.01 12.44 1.34
C ILE A 41 6.24 13.68 0.93
N PHE A 42 4.96 13.75 1.26
CA PHE A 42 4.05 14.81 0.81
C PHE A 42 3.80 15.88 1.87
N GLY A 43 4.06 15.55 3.14
CA GLY A 43 3.71 16.36 4.29
C GLY A 43 2.32 16.00 4.86
N LYS A 44 2.18 16.14 6.17
CA LYS A 44 0.90 15.89 6.85
C LYS A 44 -0.20 16.79 6.27
N ASN A 45 -1.34 16.18 5.95
CA ASN A 45 -2.52 16.85 5.39
C ASN A 45 -2.36 17.47 3.98
N ASN A 46 -1.27 17.15 3.26
CA ASN A 46 -1.03 17.63 1.90
C ASN A 46 -1.51 16.63 0.82
N TYR A 47 -2.31 15.65 1.18
CA TYR A 47 -2.87 14.67 0.26
C TYR A 47 -4.31 14.34 0.63
N GLU A 48 -5.10 13.99 -0.37
CA GLU A 48 -6.47 13.51 -0.22
C GLU A 48 -6.52 12.02 -0.46
N ILE A 49 -7.08 11.27 0.51
CA ILE A 49 -7.27 9.82 0.37
C ILE A 49 -8.51 9.57 -0.48
N LEU A 50 -8.35 8.78 -1.54
CA LEU A 50 -9.44 8.42 -2.42
C LEU A 50 -10.12 7.14 -1.92
N THR A 51 -11.46 7.14 -1.93
CA THR A 51 -12.24 5.93 -1.64
C THR A 51 -12.24 5.03 -2.87
N THR A 52 -11.74 3.82 -2.70
CA THR A 52 -11.63 2.83 -3.78
C THR A 52 -12.77 1.83 -3.75
N PRO A 53 -13.19 1.26 -4.90
CA PRO A 53 -14.15 0.18 -4.95
C PRO A 53 -13.66 -1.04 -4.16
N ILE A 54 -14.55 -1.68 -3.42
CA ILE A 54 -14.27 -2.90 -2.68
C ILE A 54 -15.12 -4.02 -3.26
N PRO A 55 -14.53 -5.03 -3.91
CA PRO A 55 -15.25 -6.19 -4.41
C PRO A 55 -15.75 -7.07 -3.25
N GLN A 56 -16.58 -8.06 -3.59
CA GLN A 56 -17.07 -9.04 -2.63
C GLN A 56 -15.91 -9.74 -1.91
N ASP A 57 -15.99 -9.80 -0.59
CA ASP A 57 -15.05 -10.56 0.24
C ASP A 57 -15.21 -12.06 0.00
N ASP A 58 -14.06 -12.76 -0.13
CA ASP A 58 -13.97 -14.21 -0.14
C ASP A 58 -15.00 -14.94 -1.05
N PRO A 59 -15.04 -14.63 -2.37
CA PRO A 59 -15.96 -15.29 -3.28
C PRO A 59 -15.72 -16.80 -3.41
N LEU A 60 -14.53 -17.28 -3.06
CA LEU A 60 -14.14 -18.70 -3.11
C LEU A 60 -14.44 -19.46 -1.82
N LYS A 61 -14.88 -18.77 -0.76
CA LYS A 61 -15.13 -19.34 0.58
C LYS A 61 -13.90 -20.10 1.09
N TRP A 62 -12.72 -19.48 0.93
CA TRP A 62 -11.45 -20.09 1.32
C TRP A 62 -11.36 -20.35 2.81
N ASN A 63 -10.92 -21.53 3.17
CA ASN A 63 -10.67 -21.92 4.55
C ASN A 63 -9.44 -22.84 4.64
N ASP A 64 -8.49 -22.50 5.48
CA ASP A 64 -7.37 -23.35 5.89
C ASP A 64 -7.44 -23.57 7.43
N SER A 65 -6.49 -23.05 8.18
CA SER A 65 -6.54 -23.01 9.64
C SER A 65 -7.59 -22.04 10.20
N LYS A 66 -8.01 -21.05 9.38
CA LYS A 66 -9.04 -20.06 9.70
C LYS A 66 -9.72 -19.59 8.42
N PRO A 67 -11.01 -19.23 8.46
CA PRO A 67 -11.71 -18.62 7.33
C PRO A 67 -11.00 -17.36 6.84
N TYR A 68 -10.93 -17.18 5.53
CA TYR A 68 -10.29 -15.99 4.94
C TYR A 68 -11.01 -14.69 5.35
N THR A 69 -12.30 -14.72 5.51
CA THR A 69 -13.11 -13.59 6.03
C THR A 69 -12.64 -13.11 7.40
N GLU A 70 -12.20 -14.02 8.29
CA GLU A 70 -11.64 -13.64 9.60
C GLU A 70 -10.27 -12.98 9.46
N ARG A 71 -9.45 -13.45 8.50
CA ARG A 71 -8.16 -12.82 8.20
C ARG A 71 -8.34 -11.40 7.68
N LEU A 72 -9.32 -11.17 6.79
CA LEU A 72 -9.68 -9.84 6.29
C LEU A 72 -10.14 -8.92 7.42
N LYS A 73 -11.03 -9.39 8.29
CA LYS A 73 -11.49 -8.63 9.47
C LYS A 73 -10.33 -8.24 10.38
N ALA A 74 -9.42 -9.18 10.66
CA ALA A 74 -8.26 -8.93 11.50
C ALA A 74 -7.29 -7.92 10.85
N ALA A 75 -7.04 -8.02 9.54
CA ALA A 75 -6.20 -7.10 8.80
C ALA A 75 -6.79 -5.69 8.79
N ARG A 76 -8.08 -5.55 8.50
CA ARG A 76 -8.81 -4.26 8.53
C ARG A 76 -8.75 -3.61 9.92
N LYS A 77 -8.99 -4.41 10.97
CA LYS A 77 -8.87 -3.92 12.36
C LYS A 77 -7.46 -3.46 12.71
N LYS A 78 -6.44 -4.19 12.24
CA LYS A 78 -5.03 -3.89 12.52
C LYS A 78 -4.56 -2.63 11.79
N THR A 79 -4.95 -2.45 10.53
CA THR A 79 -4.43 -1.39 9.66
C THR A 79 -5.33 -0.16 9.58
N GLY A 80 -6.61 -0.30 9.93
CA GLY A 80 -7.63 0.74 9.72
C GLY A 80 -7.97 0.97 8.24
N MET A 81 -7.57 0.05 7.35
CA MET A 81 -7.78 0.14 5.91
C MET A 81 -8.73 -0.96 5.43
N ASN A 82 -9.49 -0.69 4.38
CA ASN A 82 -10.40 -1.67 3.77
C ASN A 82 -9.67 -2.71 2.90
N CYS A 83 -8.54 -2.34 2.30
CA CYS A 83 -7.64 -3.21 1.55
C CYS A 83 -6.18 -2.82 1.78
N GLY A 84 -5.24 -3.59 1.25
CA GLY A 84 -3.80 -3.41 1.46
C GLY A 84 -3.17 -2.26 0.67
N ILE A 85 -3.93 -1.49 -0.10
CA ILE A 85 -3.45 -0.34 -0.88
C ILE A 85 -4.22 0.92 -0.49
N MET A 86 -3.50 2.00 -0.23
CA MET A 86 -4.04 3.35 -0.07
C MET A 86 -3.78 4.15 -1.34
N VAL A 87 -4.82 4.78 -1.87
CA VAL A 87 -4.75 5.66 -3.06
C VAL A 87 -4.94 7.09 -2.61
N VAL A 88 -4.07 7.98 -3.09
CA VAL A 88 -4.14 9.40 -2.77
C VAL A 88 -3.90 10.26 -4.01
N LYS A 89 -4.47 11.46 -3.99
CA LYS A 89 -4.05 12.55 -4.87
C LYS A 89 -3.38 13.65 -4.06
N THR A 90 -2.38 14.27 -4.63
CA THR A 90 -1.57 15.29 -3.96
C THR A 90 -0.96 16.25 -4.97
N ASN A 91 -0.34 17.31 -4.45
CA ASN A 91 0.43 18.27 -5.22
C ASN A 91 1.83 18.42 -4.61
N ILE A 92 2.86 18.27 -5.43
CA ILE A 92 4.25 18.53 -5.03
C ILE A 92 4.82 19.58 -5.97
N LYS A 93 5.27 20.70 -5.43
CA LYS A 93 5.92 21.78 -6.21
C LYS A 93 5.11 22.14 -7.47
N ASN A 94 3.81 22.28 -7.33
CA ASN A 94 2.84 22.59 -8.40
C ASN A 94 2.62 21.46 -9.43
N ILE A 95 3.08 20.25 -9.15
CA ILE A 95 2.78 19.06 -9.96
C ILE A 95 1.71 18.25 -9.23
N ASN A 96 0.53 18.16 -9.80
CA ASN A 96 -0.51 17.26 -9.34
C ASN A 96 -0.15 15.83 -9.71
N LEU A 97 -0.34 14.89 -8.78
CA LEU A 97 -0.07 13.47 -9.03
C LEU A 97 -1.03 12.58 -8.25
N THR A 98 -1.24 11.38 -8.77
CA THR A 98 -1.89 10.29 -8.07
C THR A 98 -0.83 9.32 -7.57
N ALA A 99 -0.92 8.94 -6.29
CA ALA A 99 0.01 7.98 -5.71
C ALA A 99 -0.72 6.85 -5.00
N ILE A 100 -0.08 5.68 -4.98
CA ILE A 100 -0.53 4.55 -4.17
C ILE A 100 0.61 4.03 -3.31
N ALA A 101 0.26 3.47 -2.15
CA ALA A 101 1.21 2.76 -1.31
C ALA A 101 0.58 1.50 -0.73
N SER A 102 1.36 0.40 -0.73
CA SER A 102 0.96 -0.87 -0.15
C SER A 102 1.29 -0.93 1.34
N ASP A 103 0.45 -1.59 2.14
CA ASP A 103 0.72 -1.88 3.55
C ASP A 103 1.06 -3.35 3.75
N PHE A 104 2.31 -3.62 4.14
CA PHE A 104 2.75 -4.98 4.46
C PHE A 104 1.98 -5.61 5.63
N ASN A 105 1.43 -4.79 6.53
CA ASN A 105 0.62 -5.26 7.64
C ASN A 105 -0.73 -5.82 7.22
N PHE A 106 -1.20 -5.47 6.01
CA PHE A 106 -2.42 -6.04 5.44
C PHE A 106 -2.10 -7.34 4.70
N ILE A 107 -2.21 -8.46 5.38
CA ILE A 107 -1.97 -9.82 4.85
C ILE A 107 -0.64 -9.92 4.08
N GLY A 108 0.46 -9.44 4.68
CA GLY A 108 1.79 -9.47 4.07
C GLY A 108 1.94 -8.60 2.82
N GLY A 109 1.08 -7.59 2.64
CA GLY A 109 1.07 -6.74 1.45
C GLY A 109 0.69 -7.48 0.16
N SER A 110 0.09 -8.66 0.27
CA SER A 110 -0.29 -9.48 -0.88
C SER A 110 -1.44 -8.84 -1.68
N ILE A 111 -1.39 -8.97 -2.99
CA ILE A 111 -2.37 -8.43 -3.91
C ILE A 111 -3.54 -9.40 -4.10
N GLY A 112 -4.75 -8.98 -3.73
CA GLY A 112 -6.01 -9.62 -4.04
C GLY A 112 -6.86 -8.75 -4.96
N ALA A 113 -8.14 -9.10 -5.08
CA ALA A 113 -9.10 -8.37 -5.92
C ALA A 113 -9.23 -6.90 -5.50
N ALA A 114 -9.36 -6.64 -4.20
CA ALA A 114 -9.53 -5.29 -3.68
C ALA A 114 -8.30 -4.40 -3.93
N GLU A 115 -7.10 -4.96 -3.80
CA GLU A 115 -5.86 -4.26 -4.12
C GLU A 115 -5.73 -3.99 -5.63
N GLY A 116 -6.14 -4.96 -6.46
CA GLY A 116 -6.21 -4.78 -7.91
C GLY A 116 -7.16 -3.65 -8.30
N GLU A 117 -8.37 -3.62 -7.75
CA GLU A 117 -9.33 -2.53 -7.98
C GLU A 117 -8.77 -1.17 -7.54
N ALA A 118 -8.12 -1.11 -6.37
CA ALA A 118 -7.51 0.13 -5.89
C ALA A 118 -6.40 0.63 -6.82
N PHE A 119 -5.59 -0.29 -7.37
CA PHE A 119 -4.55 0.03 -8.35
C PHE A 119 -5.15 0.59 -9.65
N LEU A 120 -6.16 -0.10 -10.20
CA LEU A 120 -6.84 0.35 -11.41
C LEU A 120 -7.51 1.71 -11.22
N TYR A 121 -8.17 1.88 -10.08
CA TYR A 121 -8.81 3.15 -9.73
C TYR A 121 -7.78 4.31 -9.67
N GLY A 122 -6.61 4.05 -9.08
CA GLY A 122 -5.51 5.02 -9.04
C GLY A 122 -5.02 5.41 -10.44
N ILE A 123 -4.84 4.44 -11.33
CA ILE A 123 -4.47 4.70 -12.74
C ILE A 123 -5.57 5.48 -13.47
N GLN A 124 -6.82 5.07 -13.31
CA GLN A 124 -7.94 5.76 -13.94
C GLN A 124 -7.99 7.24 -13.49
N ASN A 125 -7.85 7.50 -12.19
CA ASN A 125 -7.77 8.85 -11.65
C ASN A 125 -6.61 9.65 -12.25
N ALA A 126 -5.43 9.03 -12.41
CA ALA A 126 -4.28 9.67 -13.03
C ALA A 126 -4.54 10.03 -14.49
N ILE A 127 -5.18 9.14 -15.27
CA ILE A 127 -5.53 9.38 -16.68
C ILE A 127 -6.56 10.50 -16.80
N GLU A 128 -7.66 10.43 -16.05
CA GLU A 128 -8.74 11.42 -16.09
C GLU A 128 -8.26 12.83 -15.74
N ASN A 129 -7.30 12.94 -14.85
CA ASN A 129 -6.74 14.21 -14.40
C ASN A 129 -5.42 14.59 -15.12
N GLN A 130 -4.95 13.79 -16.10
CA GLN A 130 -3.69 14.00 -16.84
C GLN A 130 -2.49 14.17 -15.90
N GLN A 131 -2.33 13.23 -14.96
CA GLN A 131 -1.34 13.30 -13.87
C GLN A 131 -0.36 12.12 -13.92
N PRO A 132 0.88 12.29 -13.42
CA PRO A 132 1.78 11.18 -13.13
C PRO A 132 1.16 10.20 -12.13
N PHE A 133 1.51 8.91 -12.28
CA PHE A 133 1.13 7.87 -11.34
C PHE A 133 2.36 7.31 -10.62
N VAL A 134 2.35 7.38 -9.29
CA VAL A 134 3.48 6.97 -8.44
C VAL A 134 3.07 5.82 -7.54
N VAL A 135 3.86 4.75 -7.52
CA VAL A 135 3.57 3.53 -6.77
C VAL A 135 4.68 3.23 -5.77
N PHE A 136 4.33 3.11 -4.50
CA PHE A 136 5.21 2.61 -3.45
C PHE A 136 4.81 1.18 -3.11
N THR A 137 5.62 0.21 -3.55
CA THR A 137 5.31 -1.21 -3.39
C THR A 137 5.81 -1.75 -2.07
N SER A 138 5.03 -2.62 -1.42
CA SER A 138 5.47 -3.41 -0.28
C SER A 138 4.63 -4.68 -0.18
N GLY A 139 5.23 -5.85 -0.40
CA GLY A 139 4.51 -7.11 -0.28
C GLY A 139 5.22 -8.32 -0.86
N GLY A 140 4.63 -9.50 -0.61
CA GLY A 140 5.18 -10.79 -1.00
C GLY A 140 4.69 -11.36 -2.32
N GLY A 141 3.69 -10.75 -2.97
CA GLY A 141 3.13 -11.27 -4.23
C GLY A 141 1.61 -11.37 -4.26
N MET A 142 1.08 -12.26 -5.08
CA MET A 142 -0.36 -12.47 -5.23
C MET A 142 -0.95 -13.20 -4.01
N ARG A 143 -2.18 -12.86 -3.64
CA ARG A 143 -2.87 -13.41 -2.47
C ARG A 143 -3.36 -14.82 -2.74
N MET A 144 -2.81 -15.79 -2.01
CA MET A 144 -3.10 -17.22 -2.17
C MET A 144 -4.58 -17.57 -1.98
N MET A 145 -5.23 -16.95 -0.99
CA MET A 145 -6.62 -17.21 -0.63
C MET A 145 -7.63 -16.82 -1.72
N GLU A 146 -7.22 -16.00 -2.67
CA GLU A 146 -8.06 -15.60 -3.80
C GLU A 146 -7.69 -16.31 -5.12
N SER A 147 -6.69 -17.22 -5.10
CA SER A 147 -6.34 -18.10 -6.21
C SER A 147 -6.24 -17.36 -7.56
N LEU A 148 -6.94 -17.82 -8.60
CA LEU A 148 -6.93 -17.23 -9.94
C LEU A 148 -7.44 -15.77 -9.97
N ILE A 149 -8.31 -15.38 -9.04
CA ILE A 149 -8.78 -13.99 -8.94
C ILE A 149 -7.61 -13.05 -8.63
N SER A 150 -6.76 -13.46 -7.70
CA SER A 150 -5.54 -12.75 -7.37
C SER A 150 -4.55 -12.73 -8.55
N LEU A 151 -4.28 -13.86 -9.18
CA LEU A 151 -3.37 -13.95 -10.33
C LEU A 151 -3.84 -13.09 -11.51
N SER A 152 -5.15 -13.01 -11.76
CA SER A 152 -5.70 -12.18 -12.82
C SER A 152 -5.42 -10.69 -12.66
N GLN A 153 -5.12 -10.24 -11.42
CA GLN A 153 -4.77 -8.83 -11.19
C GLN A 153 -3.46 -8.43 -11.88
N MET A 154 -2.52 -9.35 -12.10
CA MET A 154 -1.29 -9.07 -12.85
C MET A 154 -1.60 -8.61 -14.28
N THR A 155 -2.48 -9.34 -14.97
CA THR A 155 -2.90 -8.95 -16.34
C THR A 155 -3.66 -7.63 -16.32
N ARG A 156 -4.59 -7.45 -15.39
CA ARG A 156 -5.40 -6.23 -15.28
C ARG A 156 -4.55 -4.98 -15.03
N THR A 157 -3.60 -5.06 -14.10
CA THR A 157 -2.70 -3.94 -13.79
C THR A 157 -1.76 -3.64 -14.96
N THR A 158 -1.25 -4.66 -15.65
CA THR A 158 -0.42 -4.48 -16.86
C THR A 158 -1.19 -3.74 -17.96
N LEU A 159 -2.45 -4.12 -18.21
CA LEU A 159 -3.30 -3.44 -19.19
C LEU A 159 -3.55 -1.99 -18.81
N ALA A 160 -3.83 -1.72 -17.54
CA ALA A 160 -4.03 -0.36 -17.05
C ALA A 160 -2.77 0.52 -17.18
N ILE A 161 -1.58 -0.04 -16.92
CA ILE A 161 -0.31 0.67 -17.14
C ILE A 161 -0.11 0.97 -18.64
N ASN A 162 -0.50 0.06 -19.52
CA ASN A 162 -0.43 0.32 -20.96
C ASN A 162 -1.35 1.47 -21.38
N GLU A 163 -2.54 1.58 -20.80
CA GLU A 163 -3.42 2.75 -21.04
C GLU A 163 -2.80 4.05 -20.51
N LEU A 164 -2.17 4.03 -19.34
CA LEU A 164 -1.44 5.19 -18.83
C LEU A 164 -0.33 5.64 -19.79
N LYS A 165 0.45 4.67 -20.33
CA LYS A 165 1.49 4.93 -21.34
C LYS A 165 0.93 5.52 -22.64
N LYS A 166 -0.21 5.03 -23.13
CA LYS A 166 -0.87 5.60 -24.33
C LYS A 166 -1.27 7.07 -24.14
N ASN A 167 -1.57 7.45 -22.91
CA ASN A 167 -1.85 8.84 -22.54
C ASN A 167 -0.57 9.68 -22.29
N ASN A 168 0.61 9.13 -22.54
CA ASN A 168 1.92 9.76 -22.30
C ASN A 168 2.14 10.26 -20.88
N LEU A 169 1.56 9.57 -19.89
CA LEU A 169 1.68 9.93 -18.50
C LEU A 169 2.82 9.14 -17.82
N PRO A 170 3.64 9.79 -16.97
CA PRO A 170 4.71 9.13 -16.27
C PRO A 170 4.20 8.06 -15.28
N TYR A 171 4.85 6.89 -15.30
CA TYR A 171 4.67 5.81 -14.35
C TYR A 171 5.96 5.62 -13.56
N ILE A 172 5.92 5.86 -12.25
CA ILE A 172 7.08 5.81 -11.37
C ILE A 172 6.83 4.78 -10.28
N VAL A 173 7.71 3.79 -10.15
CA VAL A 173 7.65 2.76 -9.11
C VAL A 173 8.82 2.92 -8.15
N VAL A 174 8.51 2.98 -6.87
CA VAL A 174 9.48 2.98 -5.78
C VAL A 174 9.37 1.63 -5.07
N LEU A 175 10.37 0.78 -5.26
CA LEU A 175 10.46 -0.52 -4.59
C LEU A 175 10.85 -0.31 -3.14
N THR A 176 10.04 -0.80 -2.20
CA THR A 176 10.33 -0.69 -0.77
C THR A 176 10.44 -2.07 -0.12
N ASP A 177 10.90 -2.14 1.14
CA ASP A 177 11.09 -3.41 1.85
C ASP A 177 9.79 -3.89 2.53
N PRO A 178 9.39 -5.13 2.25
CA PRO A 178 9.86 -6.04 1.21
C PRO A 178 9.08 -5.84 -0.10
N THR A 179 9.74 -6.00 -1.25
CA THR A 179 9.07 -6.13 -2.55
C THR A 179 9.57 -7.39 -3.22
N ALA A 180 8.69 -8.38 -3.42
CA ALA A 180 9.07 -9.70 -3.93
C ALA A 180 7.95 -10.32 -4.78
N GLY A 181 8.29 -11.39 -5.51
CA GLY A 181 7.34 -12.17 -6.30
C GLY A 181 6.60 -11.35 -7.35
N GLY A 182 5.31 -11.59 -7.50
CA GLY A 182 4.46 -10.93 -8.50
C GLY A 182 4.25 -9.42 -8.31
N ILE A 183 4.74 -8.82 -7.22
CA ILE A 183 4.69 -7.35 -7.04
C ILE A 183 5.81 -6.65 -7.81
N THR A 184 6.93 -7.35 -8.03
CA THR A 184 8.04 -6.81 -8.84
C THR A 184 7.77 -6.90 -10.33
N ALA A 185 6.89 -7.80 -10.75
CA ALA A 185 6.53 -8.00 -12.14
C ALA A 185 5.44 -7.04 -12.60
#